data_73f2d599a435998ce7ceeb4b3543b707
#
_entry.id   73f2d599a435998ce7ceeb4b3543b707
#
_cell.length_a   1.000
_cell.length_b   1.000
_cell.length_c   1.000
_cell.angle_alpha   90.00
_cell.angle_beta   90.00
_cell.angle_gamma   90.00
#
_symmetry.space_group_name_H-M   'P 1'
#
loop_
_entity.id
_entity.type
_entity.pdbx_description
1 polymer ?
#
loop_
_entity_poly.entity_id
_entity_poly.type
_entity_poly.pdbx_seq_one_letter_code
_entity_poly.pdbx_strand_id
1 'polypeptide(L)'
;MVLVSVAGFPGVRNFDPLVLTFERLAEVGGLELEAKLLFPASPVLMRDPCPAEGQLEAVERAGRELVEGKVSPSTLEEVHRPYVEAGAYVEEMNQLFRVICG
;
A
#
# COMPACT_ATOMS: atom_id res chain seq x y z
N MET A 1 -6.62 15.29 2.27
CA MET A 1 -7.11 13.90 2.21
C MET A 1 -5.96 12.96 1.93
N VAL A 2 -5.94 11.84 2.58
CA VAL A 2 -4.92 10.79 2.38
C VAL A 2 -5.65 9.50 2.00
N LEU A 3 -5.15 8.80 0.99
CA LEU A 3 -5.65 7.47 0.61
C LEU A 3 -4.73 6.40 1.18
N VAL A 4 -5.29 5.51 1.99
CA VAL A 4 -4.58 4.32 2.47
C VAL A 4 -5.33 3.10 1.95
N SER A 5 -4.66 2.20 1.27
CA SER A 5 -5.30 1.03 0.70
C SER A 5 -4.38 -0.17 0.65
N VAL A 6 -4.98 -1.35 0.65
CA VAL A 6 -4.29 -2.64 0.50
C VAL A 6 -4.89 -3.41 -0.66
N ALA A 7 -4.11 -4.28 -1.27
CA ALA A 7 -4.56 -5.18 -2.34
C ALA A 7 -3.93 -6.55 -2.19
N GLY A 8 -4.66 -7.59 -2.57
CA GLY A 8 -4.17 -8.97 -2.48
C GLY A 8 -3.13 -9.33 -3.54
N PHE A 9 -3.04 -8.57 -4.63
CA PHE A 9 -2.07 -8.81 -5.70
C PHE A 9 -0.78 -8.02 -5.47
N PRO A 10 0.37 -8.49 -5.99
CA PRO A 10 1.65 -7.84 -5.72
C PRO A 10 1.94 -6.61 -6.56
N GLY A 11 1.21 -6.36 -7.65
CA GLY A 11 1.47 -5.23 -8.54
C GLY A 11 0.82 -3.95 -8.06
N VAL A 12 1.58 -2.86 -7.95
CA VAL A 12 1.05 -1.54 -7.57
C VAL A 12 0.08 -0.96 -8.60
N ARG A 13 0.16 -1.41 -9.84
CA ARG A 13 -0.76 -0.95 -10.90
C ARG A 13 -2.20 -1.37 -10.66
N ASN A 14 -2.43 -2.38 -9.82
CA ASN A 14 -3.77 -2.79 -9.41
C ASN A 14 -4.51 -1.70 -8.64
N PHE A 15 -3.80 -0.70 -8.13
CA PHE A 15 -4.38 0.44 -7.46
C PHE A 15 -4.81 1.57 -8.41
N ASP A 16 -4.43 1.52 -9.68
CA ASP A 16 -4.66 2.62 -10.62
C ASP A 16 -6.13 3.05 -10.71
N PRO A 17 -7.12 2.15 -10.86
CA PRO A 17 -8.53 2.56 -10.87
C PRO A 17 -9.00 3.21 -9.59
N LEU A 18 -8.54 2.69 -8.44
CA LEU A 18 -8.88 3.24 -7.13
C LEU A 18 -8.29 4.63 -6.94
N VAL A 19 -7.03 4.80 -7.29
CA VAL A 19 -6.31 6.09 -7.21
C VAL A 19 -7.03 7.13 -8.08
N LEU A 20 -7.36 6.78 -9.31
CA LEU A 20 -8.09 7.67 -10.22
C LEU A 20 -9.44 8.09 -9.63
N THR A 21 -10.17 7.15 -9.05
CA THR A 21 -11.46 7.42 -8.39
C THR A 21 -11.29 8.46 -7.28
N PHE A 22 -10.30 8.28 -6.41
CA PHE A 22 -10.08 9.21 -5.30
C PHE A 22 -9.53 10.55 -5.74
N GLU A 23 -8.72 10.59 -6.80
CA GLU A 23 -8.28 11.84 -7.40
C GLU A 23 -9.46 12.67 -7.92
N ARG A 24 -10.42 12.01 -8.57
CA ARG A 24 -11.64 12.67 -9.06
C ARG A 24 -12.55 13.14 -7.91
N LEU A 25 -12.70 12.32 -6.88
CA LEU A 25 -13.49 12.70 -5.71
C LEU A 25 -12.89 13.91 -4.99
N ALA A 26 -11.59 13.93 -4.85
CA ALA A 26 -10.89 15.08 -4.25
C ALA A 26 -11.09 16.35 -5.07
N GLU A 27 -10.98 16.25 -6.40
CA GLU A 27 -11.18 17.34 -7.32
C GLU A 27 -12.60 17.93 -7.22
N VAL A 28 -13.62 17.07 -7.24
CA VAL A 28 -15.03 17.47 -7.13
C VAL A 28 -15.33 18.09 -5.75
N GLY A 29 -14.74 17.54 -4.69
CA GLY A 29 -14.92 18.02 -3.32
C GLY A 29 -14.08 19.23 -2.95
N GLY A 30 -13.21 19.71 -3.84
CA GLY A 30 -12.31 20.82 -3.52
C GLY A 30 -11.22 20.45 -2.51
N LEU A 31 -10.87 19.16 -2.41
CA LEU A 31 -9.86 18.65 -1.49
C LEU A 31 -8.56 18.31 -2.23
N GLU A 32 -7.44 18.40 -1.53
CA GLU A 32 -6.17 17.92 -2.05
C GLU A 32 -5.94 16.46 -1.61
N LEU A 33 -5.50 15.61 -2.54
CA LEU A 33 -5.02 14.27 -2.21
C LEU A 33 -3.53 14.40 -1.89
N GLU A 34 -3.22 14.55 -0.60
CA GLU A 34 -1.89 14.88 -0.12
C GLU A 34 -0.91 13.71 -0.17
N ALA A 35 -1.42 12.49 0.02
CA ALA A 35 -0.59 11.29 -0.01
C ALA A 35 -1.41 10.06 -0.35
N LYS A 36 -0.73 9.09 -0.96
CA LYS A 36 -1.28 7.77 -1.27
C LYS A 36 -0.37 6.73 -0.63
N LEU A 37 -0.90 5.93 0.28
CA LEU A 37 -0.17 4.88 0.98
C LEU A 37 -0.75 3.54 0.52
N LEU A 38 -0.04 2.86 -0.37
CA LEU A 38 -0.55 1.70 -1.11
C LEU A 38 0.26 0.45 -0.75
N PHE A 39 -0.42 -0.57 -0.24
CA PHE A 39 0.21 -1.82 0.20
C PHE A 39 -0.25 -2.99 -0.65
N PRO A 40 0.54 -3.41 -1.67
CA PRO A 40 0.26 -4.62 -2.43
C PRO A 40 0.57 -5.87 -1.60
N ALA A 41 0.09 -7.02 -2.06
CA ALA A 41 0.32 -8.31 -1.41
C ALA A 41 -0.06 -8.31 0.07
N SER A 42 -1.24 -7.82 0.40
CA SER A 42 -1.69 -7.59 1.77
C SER A 42 -1.63 -8.82 2.71
N PRO A 43 -1.82 -10.08 2.25
CA PRO A 43 -1.65 -11.24 3.14
C PRO A 43 -0.28 -11.32 3.79
N VAL A 44 0.77 -10.80 3.16
CA VAL A 44 2.13 -10.79 3.70
C VAL A 44 2.23 -9.93 4.95
N LEU A 45 1.38 -8.89 5.07
CA LEU A 45 1.37 -7.99 6.23
C LEU A 45 0.94 -8.70 7.52
N MET A 46 0.25 -9.83 7.40
CA MET A 46 -0.22 -10.63 8.53
C MET A 46 0.80 -11.65 9.03
N ARG A 47 1.94 -11.76 8.37
CA ARG A 47 2.99 -12.71 8.75
C ARG A 47 3.75 -12.24 9.98
N ASP A 48 4.30 -13.20 10.72
CA ASP A 48 5.16 -12.96 11.88
C ASP A 48 6.49 -13.74 11.67
N PRO A 49 7.64 -13.06 11.47
CA PRO A 49 7.79 -11.60 11.45
C PRO A 49 7.21 -10.96 10.18
N CYS A 50 6.67 -9.74 10.32
CA CYS A 50 6.14 -8.99 9.19
C CYS A 50 7.29 -8.44 8.33
N PRO A 51 7.35 -8.76 7.02
CA PRO A 51 8.43 -8.28 6.17
C PRO A 51 8.33 -6.78 5.85
N ALA A 52 7.18 -6.14 6.15
CA ALA A 52 6.94 -4.73 5.90
C ALA A 52 6.98 -3.88 7.17
N GLU A 53 7.64 -4.36 8.22
CA GLU A 53 7.69 -3.65 9.51
C GLU A 53 8.25 -2.24 9.39
N GLY A 54 9.33 -2.06 8.64
CA GLY A 54 9.92 -0.73 8.39
C GLY A 54 8.98 0.19 7.62
N GLN A 55 8.24 -0.34 6.66
CA GLN A 55 7.25 0.40 5.89
C GLN A 55 6.08 0.84 6.79
N LEU A 56 5.62 -0.03 7.69
CA LEU A 56 4.55 0.30 8.63
C LEU A 56 4.99 1.37 9.64
N GLU A 57 6.25 1.35 10.08
CA GLU A 57 6.82 2.42 10.91
C GLU A 57 6.83 3.74 10.13
N ALA A 58 7.13 3.71 8.84
CA ALA A 58 7.09 4.89 8.00
C ALA A 58 5.68 5.46 7.84
N VAL A 59 4.64 4.62 7.86
CA VAL A 59 3.24 5.07 7.87
C VAL A 59 2.94 5.90 9.13
N GLU A 60 3.43 5.46 10.28
CA GLU A 60 3.28 6.18 11.54
C GLU A 60 3.96 7.55 11.45
N ARG A 61 5.16 7.60 10.90
CA ARG A 61 5.87 8.85 10.65
C ARG A 61 5.12 9.76 9.68
N ALA A 62 4.53 9.18 8.62
CA ALA A 62 3.70 9.92 7.67
C ALA A 62 2.52 10.59 8.36
N GLY A 63 1.87 9.89 9.29
CA GLY A 63 0.78 10.47 10.09
C GLY A 63 1.22 11.68 10.91
N ARG A 64 2.38 11.59 11.54
CA ARG A 64 2.94 12.73 12.31
C ARG A 64 3.27 13.91 11.39
N GLU A 65 3.89 13.66 10.26
CA GLU A 65 4.24 14.69 9.28
C GLU A 65 3.00 15.36 8.69
N LEU A 66 1.94 14.59 8.46
CA LEU A 66 0.68 15.12 7.94
C LEU A 66 0.06 16.15 8.89
N VAL A 67 0.10 15.89 10.20
CA VAL A 67 -0.38 16.82 11.21
C VAL A 67 0.45 18.11 11.21
N GLU A 68 1.74 18.02 10.89
CA GLU A 68 2.63 19.17 10.76
C GLU A 68 2.46 19.94 9.45
N GLY A 69 1.70 19.39 8.50
CA GLY A 69 1.33 20.08 7.28
C GLY A 69 1.55 19.29 5.98
N LYS A 70 2.55 18.44 5.88
CA LYS A 70 2.86 17.74 4.63
C LYS A 70 3.72 16.50 4.89
N VAL A 71 3.38 15.39 4.21
CA VAL A 71 4.18 14.18 4.21
C VAL A 71 5.40 14.36 3.30
N SER A 72 6.60 14.09 3.81
CA SER A 72 7.83 14.28 3.04
C SER A 72 7.99 13.18 1.97
N PRO A 73 8.63 13.51 0.83
CA PRO A 73 8.91 12.50 -0.21
C PRO A 73 9.74 11.32 0.30
N SER A 74 10.67 11.54 1.22
CA SER A 74 11.49 10.46 1.80
C SER A 74 10.66 9.48 2.62
N THR A 75 9.66 9.98 3.34
CA THR A 75 8.74 9.13 4.10
C THR A 75 7.88 8.28 3.16
N LEU A 76 7.36 8.87 2.08
CA LEU A 76 6.58 8.13 1.07
C LEU A 76 7.43 7.06 0.40
N GLU A 77 8.68 7.34 0.11
CA GLU A 77 9.61 6.40 -0.47
C GLU A 77 9.83 5.19 0.45
N GLU A 78 10.00 5.43 1.77
CA GLU A 78 10.10 4.37 2.77
C GLU A 78 8.82 3.52 2.87
N VAL A 79 7.66 4.16 2.88
CA VAL A 79 6.37 3.48 2.90
C VAL A 79 6.24 2.53 1.71
N HIS A 80 6.69 2.93 0.54
CA HIS A 80 6.53 2.18 -0.70
C HIS A 80 7.73 1.29 -1.05
N ARG A 81 8.70 1.15 -0.14
CA ARG A 81 9.82 0.22 -0.37
C ARG A 81 9.26 -1.20 -0.59
N PRO A 82 9.69 -1.92 -1.63
CA PRO A 82 9.23 -3.30 -1.86
C PRO A 82 9.52 -4.21 -0.67
N TYR A 83 8.55 -5.04 -0.30
CA TYR A 83 8.67 -6.02 0.77
C TYR A 83 8.33 -7.45 0.33
N VAL A 84 8.00 -7.64 -0.94
CA VAL A 84 7.78 -8.96 -1.53
C VAL A 84 8.41 -8.99 -2.92
N GLU A 85 8.85 -10.19 -3.33
CA GLU A 85 9.20 -10.46 -4.71
C GLU A 85 7.92 -10.97 -5.39
N ALA A 86 7.47 -10.28 -6.46
CA ALA A 86 6.16 -10.53 -7.08
C ALA A 86 6.01 -11.97 -7.59
N GLY A 87 7.03 -12.51 -8.27
CA GLY A 87 7.00 -13.87 -8.81
C GLY A 87 6.88 -14.92 -7.72
N ALA A 88 7.66 -14.78 -6.66
CA ALA A 88 7.61 -15.69 -5.51
C ALA A 88 6.25 -15.63 -4.81
N TYR A 89 5.69 -14.45 -4.66
CA TYR A 89 4.38 -14.26 -4.06
C TYR A 89 3.27 -14.94 -4.88
N VAL A 90 3.28 -14.75 -6.19
CA VAL A 90 2.29 -15.36 -7.09
C VAL A 90 2.39 -16.89 -7.02
N GLU A 91 3.59 -17.45 -7.04
CA GLU A 91 3.81 -18.89 -6.93
C GLU A 91 3.27 -19.45 -5.62
N GLU A 92 3.55 -18.77 -4.52
CA GLU A 92 3.07 -19.13 -3.19
C GLU A 92 1.55 -19.11 -3.11
N MET A 93 0.92 -18.08 -3.65
CA MET A 93 -0.54 -17.98 -3.68
C MET A 93 -1.17 -19.04 -4.57
N ASN A 94 -0.57 -19.36 -5.71
CA ASN A 94 -1.04 -20.43 -6.58
C ASN A 94 -1.01 -21.79 -5.87
N GLN A 95 0.03 -22.06 -5.12
CA GLN A 95 0.12 -23.30 -4.34
C GLN A 95 -0.96 -23.35 -3.27
N LEU A 96 -1.20 -22.24 -2.57
CA LEU A 96 -2.24 -22.15 -1.57
C LEU A 96 -3.63 -22.41 -2.17
N PHE A 97 -3.93 -21.81 -3.31
CA PHE A 97 -5.20 -22.02 -3.99
C PHE A 97 -5.38 -23.46 -4.47
N ARG A 98 -4.31 -24.12 -4.91
CA ARG A 98 -4.36 -25.56 -5.27
C ARG A 98 -4.74 -26.42 -4.07
N VAL A 99 -4.24 -26.09 -2.89
CA VAL A 99 -4.56 -26.83 -1.66
C VAL A 99 -6.02 -26.60 -1.24
N ILE A 100 -6.50 -25.36 -1.34
CA ILE A 100 -7.85 -24.97 -0.88
C ILE A 100 -8.92 -25.40 -1.89
N CYS A 101 -8.67 -25.21 -3.18
CA CYS A 101 -9.66 -25.39 -4.25
C CYS A 101 -9.46 -26.66 -5.08
N GLY A 102 -8.34 -27.32 -4.90
CA GLY A 102 -8.01 -28.54 -5.62
C GLY A 102 -8.48 -29.77 -4.90
#